data_3eeb82377b70333f17e17009b0ec6413
#
_entry.id   3eeb82377b70333f17e17009b0ec6413
#
_cell.length_a   1.000
_cell.length_b   1.000
_cell.length_c   1.000
_cell.angle_alpha   90.00
_cell.angle_beta   90.00
_cell.angle_gamma   90.00
#
_symmetry.space_group_name_H-M   'P 1'
#
loop_
_entity.id
_entity.type
_entity.pdbx_description
1 polymer ?
#
loop_
_entity_poly.entity_id
_entity_poly.type
_entity_poly.pdbx_seq_one_letter_code
_entity_poly.pdbx_strand_id
1 'polypeptide(L)'
;MKTIHVIGAGIEGQEGFSRRALEIVEHADILIGRAGQLALFPDFKGETLVIEANLAPVVECLAAAKGAAVVLASGDPLFFGIGRYLLRNLPDAELEFVPNVSSVQYAFAKIREPWDDAVFVSAQGRGMKGTVDQVVAHDKIAILTDAVNTPSAIATELIERGRDGYTAYLCENLG
;
A
#
# COMPACT_ATOMS: atom_id res chain seq x y z
N MET A 1 15.00 -0.28 22.76
CA MET A 1 13.69 -0.59 22.14
C MET A 1 13.98 -1.31 20.84
N LYS A 2 13.09 -2.15 20.40
CA LYS A 2 13.31 -2.95 19.21
C LYS A 2 12.66 -2.28 18.03
N THR A 3 13.41 -2.08 16.96
CA THR A 3 12.92 -1.47 15.73
C THR A 3 12.04 -2.47 14.96
N ILE A 4 10.84 -2.07 14.59
CA ILE A 4 9.96 -2.79 13.69
C ILE A 4 10.15 -2.16 12.30
N HIS A 5 10.57 -2.97 11.33
CA HIS A 5 10.74 -2.49 9.98
C HIS A 5 9.46 -2.69 9.16
N VAL A 6 8.99 -1.63 8.51
CA VAL A 6 7.84 -1.69 7.60
C VAL A 6 8.34 -1.46 6.19
N ILE A 7 8.43 -2.53 5.41
CA ILE A 7 9.12 -2.57 4.12
C ILE A 7 8.12 -2.65 2.98
N GLY A 8 8.27 -1.75 2.03
CA GLY A 8 7.48 -1.73 0.80
C GLY A 8 7.89 -2.84 -0.16
N ALA A 9 6.90 -3.59 -0.66
CA ALA A 9 7.04 -4.50 -1.78
C ALA A 9 6.53 -3.82 -3.05
N GLY A 10 7.42 -3.62 -4.01
CA GLY A 10 7.07 -3.11 -5.34
C GLY A 10 6.45 -4.19 -6.23
N ILE A 11 6.21 -3.85 -7.48
CA ILE A 11 5.62 -4.76 -8.48
C ILE A 11 6.63 -5.74 -9.08
N GLU A 12 7.93 -5.52 -8.91
CA GLU A 12 9.00 -6.33 -9.49
C GLU A 12 9.34 -7.56 -8.64
N GLY A 13 8.45 -7.95 -7.73
CA GLY A 13 8.69 -9.09 -6.85
C GLY A 13 9.92 -8.90 -5.97
N GLN A 14 10.65 -9.99 -5.71
CA GLN A 14 11.83 -9.96 -4.84
C GLN A 14 12.97 -9.09 -5.41
N GLU A 15 13.13 -9.03 -6.73
CA GLU A 15 14.18 -8.23 -7.39
C GLU A 15 14.01 -6.73 -7.18
N GLY A 16 12.79 -6.26 -6.90
CA GLY A 16 12.50 -4.86 -6.63
C GLY A 16 12.87 -4.38 -5.22
N PHE A 17 13.33 -5.27 -4.34
CA PHE A 17 13.79 -4.85 -3.00
C PHE A 17 15.21 -4.31 -3.05
N SER A 18 15.45 -3.24 -2.28
CA SER A 18 16.81 -2.79 -2.07
C SER A 18 17.61 -3.86 -1.31
N ARG A 19 18.93 -3.88 -1.51
CA ARG A 19 19.84 -4.77 -0.75
C ARG A 19 19.61 -4.67 0.76
N ARG A 20 19.47 -3.43 1.27
CA ARG A 20 19.18 -3.18 2.68
C ARG A 20 17.87 -3.84 3.12
N ALA A 21 16.81 -3.75 2.32
CA ALA A 21 15.53 -4.35 2.64
C ALA A 21 15.64 -5.89 2.71
N LEU A 22 16.36 -6.52 1.79
CA LEU A 22 16.62 -7.96 1.81
C LEU A 22 17.42 -8.40 3.04
N GLU A 23 18.48 -7.67 3.39
CA GLU A 23 19.28 -7.92 4.59
C GLU A 23 18.43 -7.81 5.88
N ILE A 24 17.51 -6.84 5.97
CA ILE A 24 16.59 -6.71 7.10
C ILE A 24 15.65 -7.91 7.19
N VAL A 25 15.07 -8.35 6.06
CA VAL A 25 14.17 -9.52 6.02
C VAL A 25 14.92 -10.80 6.41
N GLU A 26 16.15 -10.99 5.91
CA GLU A 26 16.97 -12.17 6.21
C GLU A 26 17.25 -12.33 7.71
N HIS A 27 17.41 -11.21 8.42
CA HIS A 27 17.70 -11.21 9.87
C HIS A 27 16.47 -11.06 10.75
N ALA A 28 15.27 -11.07 10.18
CA ALA A 28 14.04 -10.98 10.95
C ALA A 28 13.68 -12.33 11.61
N ASP A 29 13.12 -12.25 12.82
CA ASP A 29 12.53 -13.42 13.51
C ASP A 29 11.08 -13.65 13.07
N ILE A 30 10.38 -12.54 12.70
CA ILE A 30 8.97 -12.57 12.29
C ILE A 30 8.80 -11.75 11.00
N LEU A 31 8.16 -12.35 10.00
CA LEU A 31 7.78 -11.71 8.75
C LEU A 31 6.25 -11.68 8.62
N ILE A 32 5.70 -10.48 8.54
CA ILE A 32 4.27 -10.22 8.48
C ILE A 32 3.94 -9.63 7.11
N GLY A 33 2.95 -10.18 6.42
CA GLY A 33 2.57 -9.67 5.10
C GLY A 33 1.32 -10.35 4.54
N ARG A 34 0.79 -9.87 3.44
CA ARG A 34 -0.25 -10.61 2.70
C ARG A 34 0.36 -11.87 2.10
N ALA A 35 -0.48 -12.88 1.83
CA ALA A 35 -0.02 -14.16 1.29
C ALA A 35 0.91 -14.02 0.06
N GLY A 36 0.56 -13.14 -0.90
CA GLY A 36 1.38 -12.87 -2.07
C GLY A 36 2.73 -12.22 -1.75
N GLN A 37 2.80 -11.40 -0.70
CA GLN A 37 4.07 -10.78 -0.27
C GLN A 37 4.96 -11.78 0.46
N LEU A 38 4.39 -12.62 1.32
CA LEU A 38 5.13 -13.69 1.99
C LEU A 38 5.68 -14.72 1.00
N ALA A 39 4.95 -14.99 -0.08
CA ALA A 39 5.39 -15.89 -1.15
C ALA A 39 6.65 -15.39 -1.89
N LEU A 40 7.01 -14.11 -1.77
CA LEU A 40 8.27 -13.59 -2.29
C LEU A 40 9.49 -14.10 -1.49
N PHE A 41 9.28 -14.63 -0.30
CA PHE A 41 10.34 -15.11 0.60
C PHE A 41 10.12 -16.57 1.02
N PRO A 42 10.10 -17.51 0.07
CA PRO A 42 9.77 -18.93 0.35
C PRO A 42 10.78 -19.60 1.27
N ASP A 43 12.00 -19.09 1.32
CA ASP A 43 13.09 -19.64 2.13
C ASP A 43 13.22 -18.96 3.50
N PHE A 44 12.32 -18.06 3.86
CA PHE A 44 12.33 -17.40 5.17
C PHE A 44 12.23 -18.44 6.29
N LYS A 45 13.10 -18.31 7.32
CA LYS A 45 13.24 -19.34 8.38
C LYS A 45 12.55 -18.98 9.69
N GLY A 46 12.15 -17.71 9.85
CA GLY A 46 11.44 -17.23 11.03
C GLY A 46 9.94 -17.55 11.01
N GLU A 47 9.22 -16.96 11.93
CA GLU A 47 7.77 -17.05 11.99
C GLU A 47 7.12 -16.16 10.93
N THR A 48 5.98 -16.59 10.38
CA THR A 48 5.20 -15.78 9.44
C THR A 48 3.80 -15.53 9.95
N LEU A 49 3.28 -14.30 9.70
CA LEU A 49 1.89 -13.95 9.99
C LEU A 49 1.25 -13.35 8.73
N VAL A 50 0.15 -13.97 8.27
CA VAL A 50 -0.61 -13.47 7.13
C VAL A 50 -1.49 -12.29 7.55
N ILE A 51 -1.38 -11.19 6.81
CA ILE A 51 -2.28 -10.03 6.97
C ILE A 51 -3.62 -10.33 6.31
N GLU A 52 -4.65 -10.42 7.12
CA GLU A 52 -6.04 -10.54 6.72
C GLU A 52 -6.76 -9.16 6.71
N ALA A 53 -8.08 -9.16 6.55
CA ALA A 53 -8.88 -7.93 6.60
C ALA A 53 -8.82 -7.24 7.98
N ASN A 54 -8.72 -8.02 9.07
CA ASN A 54 -8.56 -7.50 10.42
C ASN A 54 -7.07 -7.32 10.72
N LEU A 55 -6.66 -6.10 11.05
CA LEU A 55 -5.27 -5.76 11.37
C LEU A 55 -4.92 -5.86 12.86
N ALA A 56 -5.88 -6.11 13.75
CA ALA A 56 -5.62 -6.21 15.19
C ALA A 56 -4.59 -7.30 15.52
N PRO A 57 -4.63 -8.52 14.93
CA PRO A 57 -3.63 -9.55 15.18
C PRO A 57 -2.19 -9.13 14.84
N VAL A 58 -2.04 -8.23 13.84
CA VAL A 58 -0.72 -7.69 13.48
C VAL A 58 -0.16 -6.84 14.61
N VAL A 59 -0.98 -5.96 15.17
CA VAL A 59 -0.58 -5.10 16.31
C VAL A 59 -0.25 -5.94 17.55
N GLU A 60 -1.08 -6.93 17.86
CA GLU A 60 -0.87 -7.86 18.97
C GLU A 60 0.45 -8.64 18.83
N CYS A 61 0.71 -9.17 17.64
CA CYS A 61 1.95 -9.87 17.32
C CYS A 61 3.17 -8.95 17.47
N LEU A 62 3.12 -7.75 16.90
CA LEU A 62 4.21 -6.78 16.99
C LEU A 62 4.48 -6.30 18.41
N ALA A 63 3.42 -6.09 19.21
CA ALA A 63 3.54 -5.70 20.62
C ALA A 63 4.16 -6.83 21.48
N ALA A 64 3.87 -8.09 21.16
CA ALA A 64 4.39 -9.27 21.87
C ALA A 64 5.78 -9.72 21.35
N ALA A 65 6.19 -9.29 20.18
CA ALA A 65 7.41 -9.73 19.52
C ALA A 65 8.65 -9.44 20.38
N LYS A 66 9.45 -10.47 20.61
CA LYS A 66 10.75 -10.36 21.31
C LYS A 66 11.93 -10.25 20.34
N GLY A 67 11.74 -10.71 19.09
CA GLY A 67 12.66 -10.81 17.98
C GLY A 67 12.52 -9.65 16.97
N ALA A 68 13.42 -9.55 15.93
CA ALA A 68 13.32 -8.59 14.84
C ALA A 68 12.04 -8.82 14.04
N ALA A 69 11.21 -7.81 13.88
CA ALA A 69 9.93 -7.93 13.19
C ALA A 69 9.93 -7.08 11.92
N VAL A 70 9.48 -7.70 10.83
CA VAL A 70 9.30 -7.04 9.53
C VAL A 70 7.84 -7.14 9.12
N VAL A 71 7.27 -6.01 8.68
CA VAL A 71 5.94 -5.94 8.07
C VAL A 71 6.11 -5.57 6.60
N LEU A 72 5.66 -6.42 5.70
CA LEU A 72 5.61 -6.14 4.27
C LEU A 72 4.35 -5.35 3.92
N ALA A 73 4.50 -4.30 3.13
CA ALA A 73 3.43 -3.45 2.63
C ALA A 73 3.52 -3.31 1.12
N SER A 74 2.44 -2.98 0.43
CA SER A 74 2.51 -2.73 -1.02
C SER A 74 3.06 -1.34 -1.29
N GLY A 75 4.05 -1.23 -2.17
CA GLY A 75 4.66 0.03 -2.59
C GLY A 75 5.28 0.81 -1.42
N ASP A 76 4.81 2.02 -1.18
CA ASP A 76 5.21 2.83 -0.04
C ASP A 76 4.27 2.56 1.16
N PRO A 77 4.80 2.07 2.31
CA PRO A 77 3.98 1.78 3.50
C PRO A 77 3.19 2.97 4.04
N LEU A 78 3.63 4.19 3.78
CA LEU A 78 2.99 5.44 4.24
C LEU A 78 2.01 6.02 3.21
N PHE A 79 2.04 5.53 1.97
CA PHE A 79 1.14 5.98 0.91
C PHE A 79 -0.14 5.12 0.87
N PHE A 80 -1.18 5.53 1.58
CA PHE A 80 -2.44 4.79 1.78
C PHE A 80 -2.27 3.34 2.31
N GLY A 81 -1.11 3.04 2.86
CA GLY A 81 -0.71 1.72 3.34
C GLY A 81 -0.93 1.50 4.84
N ILE A 82 -0.44 0.35 5.30
CA ILE A 82 -0.55 -0.10 6.69
C ILE A 82 0.17 0.81 7.69
N GLY A 83 1.15 1.61 7.24
CA GLY A 83 1.97 2.45 8.10
C GLY A 83 1.17 3.38 8.98
N ARG A 84 0.10 4.02 8.45
CA ARG A 84 -0.79 4.88 9.23
C ARG A 84 -1.49 4.12 10.37
N TYR A 85 -1.87 2.88 10.13
CA TYR A 85 -2.51 2.05 11.14
C TYR A 85 -1.52 1.67 12.25
N LEU A 86 -0.31 1.27 11.88
CA LEU A 86 0.74 0.92 12.84
C LEU A 86 1.15 2.12 13.69
N LEU A 87 1.36 3.29 13.10
CA LEU A 87 1.70 4.52 13.84
C LEU A 87 0.64 4.90 14.88
N ARG A 88 -0.64 4.63 14.62
CA ARG A 88 -1.73 4.93 15.55
C ARG A 88 -1.87 3.91 16.68
N ASN A 89 -1.58 2.65 16.41
CA ASN A 89 -1.82 1.56 17.34
C ASN A 89 -0.57 1.09 18.09
N LEU A 90 0.61 1.57 17.68
CA LEU A 90 1.92 1.30 18.30
C LEU A 90 2.68 2.62 18.52
N PRO A 91 2.12 3.58 19.28
CA PRO A 91 2.71 4.93 19.41
C PRO A 91 4.09 4.93 20.07
N ASP A 92 4.38 3.93 20.93
CA ASP A 92 5.64 3.83 21.65
C ASP A 92 6.66 2.90 20.97
N ALA A 93 6.30 2.29 19.82
CA ALA A 93 7.21 1.43 19.08
C ALA A 93 8.14 2.25 18.17
N GLU A 94 9.37 1.81 18.06
CA GLU A 94 10.30 2.32 17.06
C GLU A 94 9.97 1.69 15.71
N LEU A 95 9.29 2.46 14.84
CA LEU A 95 8.91 2.05 13.49
C LEU A 95 9.87 2.66 12.47
N GLU A 96 10.53 1.83 11.67
CA GLU A 96 11.33 2.26 10.53
C GLU A 96 10.62 1.89 9.24
N PHE A 97 10.42 2.88 8.37
CA PHE A 97 9.76 2.70 7.07
C PHE A 97 10.80 2.65 5.95
N VAL A 98 10.76 1.59 5.16
CA VAL A 98 11.58 1.42 3.95
C VAL A 98 10.64 1.43 2.75
N PRO A 99 10.47 2.58 2.06
CA PRO A 99 9.54 2.69 0.95
C PRO A 99 10.03 1.93 -0.29
N ASN A 100 9.09 1.56 -1.14
CA ASN A 100 9.33 1.06 -2.47
C ASN A 100 8.41 1.79 -3.47
N VAL A 101 8.62 1.59 -4.76
CA VAL A 101 7.82 2.20 -5.81
C VAL A 101 6.36 1.76 -5.69
N SER A 102 5.45 2.73 -5.64
CA SER A 102 4.01 2.47 -5.56
C SER A 102 3.41 2.15 -6.93
N SER A 103 2.25 1.48 -6.94
CA SER A 103 1.47 1.25 -8.17
C SER A 103 1.10 2.55 -8.89
N VAL A 104 0.90 3.65 -8.16
CA VAL A 104 0.61 4.97 -8.74
C VAL A 104 1.80 5.50 -9.54
N GLN A 105 3.02 5.39 -9.01
CA GLN A 105 4.23 5.79 -9.73
C GLN A 105 4.40 4.98 -11.02
N TYR A 106 4.16 3.67 -10.97
CA TYR A 106 4.19 2.82 -12.16
C TYR A 106 3.09 3.20 -13.16
N ALA A 107 1.88 3.50 -12.70
CA ALA A 107 0.78 3.93 -13.57
C ALA A 107 1.18 5.20 -14.36
N PHE A 108 1.66 6.23 -13.68
CA PHE A 108 2.09 7.46 -14.33
C PHE A 108 3.27 7.24 -15.29
N ALA A 109 4.22 6.39 -14.93
CA ALA A 109 5.32 6.01 -15.83
C ALA A 109 4.82 5.32 -17.11
N LYS A 110 3.81 4.42 -17.00
CA LYS A 110 3.22 3.72 -18.14
C LYS A 110 2.45 4.66 -19.08
N ILE A 111 1.70 5.61 -18.54
CA ILE A 111 0.98 6.60 -19.34
C ILE A 111 1.85 7.79 -19.78
N ARG A 112 3.09 7.87 -19.28
CA ARG A 112 4.08 8.93 -19.61
C ARG A 112 3.61 10.33 -19.24
N GLU A 113 2.97 10.43 -18.08
CA GLU A 113 2.49 11.70 -17.53
C GLU A 113 3.27 12.07 -16.27
N PRO A 114 3.71 13.33 -16.10
CA PRO A 114 4.18 13.84 -14.81
C PRO A 114 3.07 13.77 -13.77
N TRP A 115 3.43 13.57 -12.50
CA TRP A 115 2.47 13.41 -11.41
C TRP A 115 2.72 14.34 -10.21
N ASP A 116 3.62 15.29 -10.35
CA ASP A 116 3.95 16.30 -9.35
C ASP A 116 2.77 17.26 -9.04
N ASP A 117 1.84 17.43 -10.00
CA ASP A 117 0.60 18.19 -9.88
C ASP A 117 -0.64 17.30 -9.64
N ALA A 118 -0.48 16.00 -9.49
CA ALA A 118 -1.60 15.08 -9.31
C ALA A 118 -2.08 15.02 -7.86
N VAL A 119 -3.39 14.89 -7.68
CA VAL A 119 -4.01 14.61 -6.39
C VAL A 119 -4.25 13.11 -6.25
N PHE A 120 -3.97 12.57 -5.07
CA PHE A 120 -4.10 11.16 -4.78
C PHE A 120 -5.31 10.91 -3.88
N VAL A 121 -6.20 10.07 -4.34
CA VAL A 121 -7.43 9.70 -3.63
C VAL A 121 -7.46 8.18 -3.46
N SER A 122 -7.82 7.71 -2.27
CA SER A 122 -8.09 6.29 -2.06
C SER A 122 -9.60 6.11 -1.85
N ALA A 123 -10.22 5.33 -2.73
CA ALA A 123 -11.60 4.88 -2.57
C ALA A 123 -11.72 3.62 -1.70
N GLN A 124 -10.59 2.97 -1.39
CA GLN A 124 -10.55 1.70 -0.68
C GLN A 124 -11.17 1.80 0.71
N GLY A 125 -12.24 1.03 0.93
CA GLY A 125 -12.99 1.03 2.19
C GLY A 125 -13.66 2.35 2.54
N ARG A 126 -13.90 3.24 1.58
CA ARG A 126 -14.50 4.58 1.78
C ARG A 126 -15.84 4.71 1.06
N GLY A 127 -16.63 5.71 1.49
CA GLY A 127 -17.89 6.02 0.82
C GLY A 127 -17.67 6.68 -0.55
N MET A 128 -18.42 6.22 -1.57
CA MET A 128 -18.34 6.72 -2.95
C MET A 128 -18.47 8.25 -3.02
N LYS A 129 -19.48 8.80 -2.35
CA LYS A 129 -19.74 10.24 -2.37
C LYS A 129 -18.52 11.06 -1.94
N GLY A 130 -17.90 10.72 -0.81
CA GLY A 130 -16.73 11.45 -0.31
C GLY A 130 -15.50 11.28 -1.21
N THR A 131 -15.37 10.14 -1.90
CA THR A 131 -14.34 9.91 -2.91
C THR A 131 -14.53 10.84 -4.10
N VAL A 132 -15.74 10.88 -4.67
CA VAL A 132 -16.03 11.67 -5.86
C VAL A 132 -16.00 13.19 -5.55
N ASP A 133 -16.42 13.61 -4.35
CA ASP A 133 -16.29 15.02 -3.91
C ASP A 133 -14.83 15.51 -3.98
N GLN A 134 -13.85 14.65 -3.66
CA GLN A 134 -12.43 14.98 -3.80
C GLN A 134 -11.99 15.00 -5.28
N VAL A 135 -12.51 14.06 -6.10
CA VAL A 135 -12.14 13.97 -7.51
C VAL A 135 -12.60 15.19 -8.30
N VAL A 136 -13.85 15.64 -8.12
CA VAL A 136 -14.41 16.76 -8.91
C VAL A 136 -13.73 18.11 -8.66
N ALA A 137 -12.94 18.21 -7.63
CA ALA A 137 -12.21 19.43 -7.28
C ALA A 137 -10.87 19.60 -8.02
N HIS A 138 -10.45 18.59 -8.79
CA HIS A 138 -9.10 18.54 -9.36
C HIS A 138 -9.13 18.07 -10.82
N ASP A 139 -8.10 18.42 -11.59
CA ASP A 139 -7.99 18.09 -13.01
C ASP A 139 -7.17 16.82 -13.26
N LYS A 140 -6.16 16.55 -12.43
CA LYS A 140 -5.31 15.34 -12.51
C LYS A 140 -5.37 14.56 -11.22
N ILE A 141 -5.92 13.34 -11.27
CA ILE A 141 -6.20 12.55 -10.08
C ILE A 141 -5.77 11.10 -10.30
N ALA A 142 -5.08 10.54 -9.32
CA ALA A 142 -4.88 9.10 -9.22
C ALA A 142 -5.80 8.54 -8.13
N ILE A 143 -6.57 7.51 -8.48
CA ILE A 143 -7.56 6.92 -7.59
C ILE A 143 -7.22 5.45 -7.35
N LEU A 144 -6.97 5.08 -6.07
CA LEU A 144 -6.87 3.69 -5.66
C LEU A 144 -8.27 3.14 -5.43
N THR A 145 -8.63 2.10 -6.16
CA THR A 145 -9.96 1.49 -6.18
C THR A 145 -10.00 0.17 -5.41
N ASP A 146 -11.19 -0.36 -5.18
CA ASP A 146 -11.43 -1.69 -4.60
C ASP A 146 -12.59 -2.40 -5.33
N ALA A 147 -12.98 -3.57 -4.84
CA ALA A 147 -14.05 -4.37 -5.45
C ALA A 147 -15.47 -3.72 -5.34
N VAL A 148 -15.65 -2.73 -4.46
CA VAL A 148 -16.91 -2.00 -4.28
C VAL A 148 -16.87 -0.68 -5.04
N ASN A 149 -15.82 0.11 -4.80
CA ASN A 149 -15.58 1.37 -5.49
C ASN A 149 -14.75 1.11 -6.75
N THR A 150 -15.39 0.48 -7.73
CA THR A 150 -14.75 0.12 -9.00
C THR A 150 -14.54 1.36 -9.88
N PRO A 151 -13.62 1.31 -10.86
CA PRO A 151 -13.47 2.39 -11.84
C PRO A 151 -14.77 2.74 -12.56
N SER A 152 -15.58 1.72 -12.91
CA SER A 152 -16.89 1.92 -13.55
C SER A 152 -17.87 2.65 -12.63
N ALA A 153 -17.96 2.27 -11.35
CA ALA A 153 -18.85 2.92 -10.40
C ALA A 153 -18.45 4.40 -10.19
N ILE A 154 -17.16 4.68 -10.10
CA ILE A 154 -16.64 6.06 -9.99
C ILE A 154 -16.98 6.86 -11.25
N ALA A 155 -16.77 6.30 -12.45
CA ALA A 155 -17.09 6.97 -13.69
C ALA A 155 -18.58 7.29 -13.81
N THR A 156 -19.46 6.37 -13.43
CA THR A 156 -20.91 6.60 -13.40
C THR A 156 -21.27 7.78 -12.49
N GLU A 157 -20.78 7.80 -11.28
CA GLU A 157 -21.04 8.89 -10.33
C GLU A 157 -20.50 10.25 -10.82
N LEU A 158 -19.34 10.27 -11.52
CA LEU A 158 -18.81 11.50 -12.13
C LEU A 158 -19.72 12.01 -13.24
N ILE A 159 -20.20 11.14 -14.12
CA ILE A 159 -21.13 11.50 -15.22
C ILE A 159 -22.46 12.02 -14.65
N GLU A 160 -23.02 11.38 -13.63
CA GLU A 160 -24.26 11.83 -12.97
C GLU A 160 -24.11 13.23 -12.35
N ARG A 161 -22.90 13.63 -11.99
CA ARG A 161 -22.57 14.99 -11.51
C ARG A 161 -22.19 15.98 -12.62
N GLY A 162 -22.35 15.60 -13.88
CA GLY A 162 -21.98 16.44 -15.02
C GLY A 162 -20.48 16.64 -15.21
N ARG A 163 -19.67 15.67 -14.76
CA ARG A 163 -18.20 15.67 -14.87
C ARG A 163 -17.75 14.59 -15.85
N ASP A 164 -18.18 14.72 -17.11
CA ASP A 164 -17.92 13.80 -18.23
C ASP A 164 -16.66 14.14 -19.05
N GLY A 165 -15.99 15.25 -18.76
CA GLY A 165 -14.81 15.75 -19.51
C GLY A 165 -13.48 15.09 -19.14
N TYR A 166 -13.44 14.13 -18.21
CA TYR A 166 -12.20 13.44 -17.87
C TYR A 166 -11.79 12.37 -18.86
N THR A 167 -10.49 12.26 -19.13
CA THR A 167 -9.90 11.06 -19.73
C THR A 167 -9.46 10.12 -18.62
N ALA A 168 -9.94 8.86 -18.63
CA ALA A 168 -9.62 7.87 -17.63
C ALA A 168 -8.62 6.82 -18.16
N TYR A 169 -7.58 6.56 -17.39
CA TYR A 169 -6.63 5.47 -17.62
C TYR A 169 -6.84 4.40 -16.55
N LEU A 170 -7.23 3.20 -16.97
CA LEU A 170 -7.35 2.06 -16.09
C LEU A 170 -6.04 1.28 -16.08
N CYS A 171 -5.41 1.20 -14.91
CA CYS A 171 -4.14 0.54 -14.72
C CYS A 171 -4.31 -0.65 -13.79
N GLU A 172 -4.18 -1.87 -14.33
CA GLU A 172 -4.28 -3.13 -13.61
C GLU A 172 -3.05 -3.99 -13.90
N ASN A 173 -2.67 -4.83 -12.94
CA ASN A 173 -1.59 -5.82 -13.10
C ASN A 173 -0.32 -5.17 -13.70
N LEU A 174 0.16 -4.13 -13.05
CA LEU A 174 1.26 -3.30 -13.55
C LEU A 174 2.64 -3.99 -13.51
N GLY A 175 2.76 -5.15 -12.88
CA GLY A 175 3.97 -5.95 -12.80
C GLY A 175 3.72 -7.43 -12.85
#